data_082418535f055aad68638d6f90073852
#
_entry.id   082418535f055aad68638d6f90073852
#
_cell.length_a   1.000
_cell.length_b   1.000
_cell.length_c   1.000
_cell.angle_alpha   90.00
_cell.angle_beta   90.00
_cell.angle_gamma   90.00
#
_symmetry.space_group_name_H-M   'P 1'
#
loop_
_entity.id
_entity.type
_entity.pdbx_description
1 polymer ?
#
loop_
_entity_poly.entity_id
_entity_poly.type
_entity_poly.pdbx_seq_one_letter_code
_entity_poly.pdbx_strand_id
1 'polypeptide(L)'
;MMKKIAILGSTGSIGTQTVDILPSIDAEVVALTTNRRINLLEEQARALHPKMVCAMDENAAKALKIKLADTDIEVLTGMDGLIACAAESGADIVVTAVVGMVGLLPTMAAIKAGKDIALANKETLVCAGGLVMSAAKQYGVRILPVDSEHSAIFQCVQAANGNPIDKILLTASGGPFFGKKIEEMRGMTREQALAHPNWSMGAKITIDSATMMNKGLELIEAMWLYDLPPEDIEIVVHRESIVHSAVEFADGAVIAQLGLPDMRLPIQLALTWPQRVPCKVPRMSLAEVAKLTFYAPDYEAFPALNLAKHAASLKGDRGAVLNGANEAAVGLFLNGKIGFTDIAERVAYALDTIPYKKDITLDDVLAADKAAREIVLG
;
A
#
# COMPACT_ATOMS: atom_id res chain seq x y z
N MET A 1 -13.20 -14.74 20.99
CA MET A 1 -13.10 -15.68 19.85
C MET A 1 -11.82 -15.38 19.10
N MET A 2 -11.08 -16.41 18.68
CA MET A 2 -9.90 -16.30 17.81
C MET A 2 -10.29 -15.62 16.50
N LYS A 3 -9.57 -14.57 16.09
CA LYS A 3 -9.88 -13.79 14.88
C LYS A 3 -9.48 -14.58 13.64
N LYS A 4 -10.37 -14.68 12.66
CA LYS A 4 -10.12 -15.37 11.39
C LYS A 4 -9.57 -14.40 10.37
N ILE A 5 -8.44 -14.76 9.73
CA ILE A 5 -7.67 -13.89 8.83
C ILE A 5 -7.54 -14.54 7.45
N ALA A 6 -7.85 -13.79 6.40
CA ALA A 6 -7.43 -14.10 5.03
C ALA A 6 -6.23 -13.21 4.65
N ILE A 7 -5.20 -13.78 4.02
CA ILE A 7 -3.99 -13.04 3.62
C ILE A 7 -3.86 -13.09 2.10
N LEU A 8 -4.24 -12.02 1.43
CA LEU A 8 -4.07 -11.88 -0.01
C LEU A 8 -2.64 -11.47 -0.32
N GLY A 9 -1.89 -12.35 -1.00
CA GLY A 9 -0.48 -12.12 -1.28
C GLY A 9 0.46 -12.57 -0.14
N SER A 10 0.16 -13.69 0.53
CA SER A 10 0.89 -14.22 1.70
C SER A 10 2.38 -14.48 1.45
N THR A 11 2.79 -14.67 0.21
CA THR A 11 4.18 -14.94 -0.18
C THR A 11 4.97 -13.66 -0.55
N GLY A 12 4.32 -12.50 -0.52
CA GLY A 12 4.95 -11.19 -0.72
C GLY A 12 5.65 -10.66 0.55
N SER A 13 6.26 -9.47 0.46
CA SER A 13 6.98 -8.86 1.59
C SER A 13 6.07 -8.64 2.81
N ILE A 14 4.91 -8.05 2.63
CA ILE A 14 3.94 -7.83 3.72
C ILE A 14 3.32 -9.15 4.16
N GLY A 15 2.96 -10.03 3.22
CA GLY A 15 2.35 -11.32 3.54
C GLY A 15 3.24 -12.22 4.39
N THR A 16 4.53 -12.31 4.10
CA THR A 16 5.48 -13.09 4.92
C THR A 16 5.68 -12.52 6.31
N GLN A 17 5.70 -11.19 6.45
CA GLN A 17 5.75 -10.53 7.75
C GLN A 17 4.42 -10.68 8.53
N THR A 18 3.29 -10.75 7.82
CA THR A 18 2.00 -11.10 8.43
C THR A 18 2.05 -12.50 9.02
N VAL A 19 2.57 -13.48 8.27
CA VAL A 19 2.73 -14.85 8.76
C VAL A 19 3.69 -14.93 9.96
N ASP A 20 4.80 -14.15 9.95
CA ASP A 20 5.78 -14.11 11.05
C ASP A 20 5.19 -13.63 12.40
N ILE A 21 4.21 -12.75 12.38
CA ILE A 21 3.58 -12.23 13.61
C ILE A 21 2.44 -13.10 14.15
N LEU A 22 1.90 -14.05 13.36
CA LEU A 22 0.77 -14.90 13.79
C LEU A 22 0.98 -15.59 15.14
N PRO A 23 2.19 -16.14 15.47
CA PRO A 23 2.42 -16.73 16.79
C PRO A 23 2.29 -15.76 17.97
N SER A 24 2.27 -14.46 17.72
CA SER A 24 2.16 -13.40 18.75
C SER A 24 0.73 -12.88 18.92
N ILE A 25 -0.21 -13.35 18.11
CA ILE A 25 -1.61 -12.93 18.13
C ILE A 25 -2.54 -14.15 18.16
N ASP A 26 -3.72 -13.98 18.74
CA ASP A 26 -4.75 -15.04 18.78
C ASP A 26 -5.56 -15.01 17.47
N ALA A 27 -5.05 -15.70 16.43
CA ALA A 27 -5.61 -15.68 15.10
C ALA A 27 -5.55 -17.04 14.40
N GLU A 28 -6.58 -17.34 13.60
CA GLU A 28 -6.69 -18.47 12.68
C GLU A 28 -6.59 -17.96 11.23
N VAL A 29 -5.72 -18.57 10.42
CA VAL A 29 -5.63 -18.25 9.00
C VAL A 29 -6.61 -19.15 8.24
N VAL A 30 -7.54 -18.52 7.50
CA VAL A 30 -8.58 -19.25 6.75
C VAL A 30 -8.36 -19.23 5.23
N ALA A 31 -7.58 -18.27 4.70
CA ALA A 31 -7.22 -18.25 3.29
C ALA A 31 -5.84 -17.62 3.07
N LEU A 32 -5.09 -18.16 2.09
CA LEU A 32 -3.78 -17.66 1.66
C LEU A 32 -3.74 -17.56 0.14
N THR A 33 -3.07 -16.53 -0.39
CA THR A 33 -2.96 -16.40 -1.85
C THR A 33 -1.55 -16.02 -2.30
N THR A 34 -1.22 -16.38 -3.54
CA THR A 34 0.01 -15.98 -4.24
C THR A 34 -0.25 -15.69 -5.71
N ASN A 35 0.71 -15.08 -6.41
CA ASN A 35 0.72 -15.11 -7.87
C ASN A 35 1.29 -16.44 -8.40
N ARG A 36 2.61 -16.66 -8.22
CA ARG A 36 3.36 -17.82 -8.76
C ARG A 36 4.24 -18.56 -7.73
N ARG A 37 4.39 -18.02 -6.51
CA ARG A 37 5.33 -18.56 -5.49
C ARG A 37 4.69 -19.74 -4.75
N ILE A 38 4.32 -20.79 -5.47
CA ILE A 38 3.56 -21.92 -4.93
C ILE A 38 4.34 -22.78 -3.92
N ASN A 39 5.68 -22.84 -3.98
CA ASN A 39 6.45 -23.59 -3.00
C ASN A 39 6.31 -22.98 -1.60
N LEU A 40 6.48 -21.66 -1.50
CA LEU A 40 6.29 -20.95 -0.23
C LEU A 40 4.82 -20.99 0.22
N LEU A 41 3.86 -20.88 -0.73
CA LEU A 41 2.44 -21.01 -0.39
C LEU A 41 2.10 -22.41 0.15
N GLU A 42 2.66 -23.49 -0.43
CA GLU A 42 2.52 -24.85 0.07
C GLU A 42 3.05 -24.97 1.51
N GLU A 43 4.26 -24.47 1.78
CA GLU A 43 4.86 -24.47 3.13
C GLU A 43 3.94 -23.74 4.13
N GLN A 44 3.45 -22.55 3.77
CA GLN A 44 2.52 -21.79 4.60
C GLN A 44 1.19 -22.52 4.79
N ALA A 45 0.64 -23.12 3.75
CA ALA A 45 -0.62 -23.85 3.79
C ALA A 45 -0.54 -25.10 4.69
N ARG A 46 0.54 -25.85 4.61
CA ARG A 46 0.79 -27.03 5.47
C ARG A 46 1.03 -26.65 6.94
N ALA A 47 1.62 -25.48 7.19
CA ALA A 47 1.86 -25.00 8.56
C ALA A 47 0.62 -24.37 9.21
N LEU A 48 -0.24 -23.69 8.43
CA LEU A 48 -1.35 -22.88 8.93
C LEU A 48 -2.73 -23.50 8.70
N HIS A 49 -2.82 -24.58 7.90
CA HIS A 49 -4.05 -25.32 7.59
C HIS A 49 -5.26 -24.45 7.21
N PRO A 50 -5.12 -23.51 6.23
CA PRO A 50 -6.23 -22.69 5.77
C PRO A 50 -7.30 -23.57 5.11
N LYS A 51 -8.53 -23.07 5.03
CA LYS A 51 -9.60 -23.75 4.29
C LYS A 51 -9.38 -23.72 2.78
N MET A 52 -8.85 -22.60 2.28
CA MET A 52 -8.61 -22.40 0.86
C MET A 52 -7.32 -21.65 0.57
N VAL A 53 -6.74 -21.92 -0.59
CA VAL A 53 -5.60 -21.18 -1.14
C VAL A 53 -5.86 -20.81 -2.58
N CYS A 54 -5.27 -19.71 -3.05
CA CYS A 54 -5.39 -19.30 -4.44
C CYS A 54 -4.01 -18.96 -5.05
N ALA A 55 -3.76 -19.47 -6.26
CA ALA A 55 -2.67 -19.00 -7.11
C ALA A 55 -3.27 -18.28 -8.33
N MET A 56 -2.86 -17.02 -8.55
CA MET A 56 -3.38 -16.19 -9.65
C MET A 56 -3.02 -16.76 -11.02
N ASP A 57 -1.82 -17.33 -11.16
CA ASP A 57 -1.37 -18.01 -12.38
C ASP A 57 -1.98 -19.41 -12.47
N GLU A 58 -2.69 -19.68 -13.56
CA GLU A 58 -3.40 -20.96 -13.75
C GLU A 58 -2.48 -22.20 -13.73
N ASN A 59 -1.28 -22.09 -14.30
CA ASN A 59 -0.33 -23.20 -14.30
C ASN A 59 0.23 -23.44 -12.90
N ALA A 60 0.50 -22.37 -12.18
CA ALA A 60 0.88 -22.44 -10.77
C ALA A 60 -0.22 -23.07 -9.91
N ALA A 61 -1.49 -22.72 -10.14
CA ALA A 61 -2.62 -23.30 -9.43
C ALA A 61 -2.76 -24.81 -9.69
N LYS A 62 -2.63 -25.24 -10.95
CA LYS A 62 -2.64 -26.68 -11.30
C LYS A 62 -1.52 -27.43 -10.59
N ALA A 63 -0.33 -26.90 -10.57
CA ALA A 63 0.82 -27.50 -9.87
C ALA A 63 0.59 -27.52 -8.33
N LEU A 64 0.05 -26.44 -7.76
CA LEU A 64 -0.28 -26.37 -6.33
C LEU A 64 -1.35 -27.39 -5.93
N LYS A 65 -2.35 -27.60 -6.77
CA LYS A 65 -3.41 -28.62 -6.53
C LYS A 65 -2.82 -30.03 -6.42
N ILE A 66 -1.80 -30.36 -7.23
CA ILE A 66 -1.10 -31.65 -7.14
C ILE A 66 -0.32 -31.72 -5.82
N LYS A 67 0.37 -30.64 -5.43
CA LYS A 67 1.18 -30.57 -4.21
C LYS A 67 0.35 -30.71 -2.93
N LEU A 68 -0.87 -30.21 -2.92
CA LEU A 68 -1.79 -30.25 -1.77
C LEU A 68 -2.86 -31.36 -1.87
N ALA A 69 -2.72 -32.32 -2.80
CA ALA A 69 -3.71 -33.38 -3.02
C ALA A 69 -3.90 -34.33 -1.81
N ASP A 70 -2.97 -34.32 -0.86
CA ASP A 70 -3.00 -35.07 0.39
C ASP A 70 -3.66 -34.29 1.56
N THR A 71 -4.25 -33.13 1.27
CA THR A 71 -4.90 -32.24 2.25
C THR A 71 -6.34 -31.97 1.85
N ASP A 72 -7.16 -31.45 2.79
CA ASP A 72 -8.53 -30.99 2.53
C ASP A 72 -8.58 -29.51 2.10
N ILE A 73 -7.43 -28.90 1.77
CA ILE A 73 -7.32 -27.49 1.40
C ILE A 73 -7.84 -27.29 -0.04
N GLU A 74 -8.83 -26.44 -0.20
CA GLU A 74 -9.35 -26.07 -1.51
C GLU A 74 -8.37 -25.19 -2.28
N VAL A 75 -8.01 -25.56 -3.52
CA VAL A 75 -7.09 -24.81 -4.37
C VAL A 75 -7.84 -24.09 -5.49
N LEU A 76 -7.84 -22.77 -5.42
CA LEU A 76 -8.52 -21.86 -6.36
C LEU A 76 -7.51 -21.20 -7.31
N THR A 77 -8.02 -20.56 -8.36
CA THR A 77 -7.18 -19.90 -9.37
C THR A 77 -7.78 -18.58 -9.86
N GLY A 78 -6.91 -17.70 -10.35
CA GLY A 78 -7.30 -16.46 -11.02
C GLY A 78 -7.98 -15.44 -10.12
N MET A 79 -8.62 -14.45 -10.75
CA MET A 79 -9.29 -13.36 -10.03
C MET A 79 -10.50 -13.88 -9.23
N ASP A 80 -11.28 -14.79 -9.78
CA ASP A 80 -12.43 -15.36 -9.08
C ASP A 80 -12.00 -16.10 -7.81
N GLY A 81 -10.89 -16.87 -7.87
CA GLY A 81 -10.32 -17.52 -6.71
C GLY A 81 -9.78 -16.53 -5.66
N LEU A 82 -9.18 -15.42 -6.10
CA LEU A 82 -8.71 -14.35 -5.22
C LEU A 82 -9.89 -13.65 -4.51
N ILE A 83 -10.98 -13.40 -5.23
CA ILE A 83 -12.22 -12.83 -4.71
C ILE A 83 -12.87 -13.79 -3.69
N ALA A 84 -12.95 -15.09 -4.01
CA ALA A 84 -13.49 -16.10 -3.10
C ALA A 84 -12.67 -16.18 -1.80
N CYS A 85 -11.34 -16.16 -1.86
CA CYS A 85 -10.47 -16.09 -0.69
C CYS A 85 -10.75 -14.85 0.17
N ALA A 86 -11.06 -13.72 -0.45
CA ALA A 86 -11.34 -12.47 0.26
C ALA A 86 -12.75 -12.44 0.90
N ALA A 87 -13.78 -12.94 0.19
CA ALA A 87 -15.16 -12.76 0.57
C ALA A 87 -15.80 -14.00 1.23
N GLU A 88 -15.40 -15.22 0.81
CA GLU A 88 -16.12 -16.48 1.11
C GLU A 88 -15.36 -17.40 2.10
N SER A 89 -14.10 -17.09 2.41
CA SER A 89 -13.25 -17.89 3.32
C SER A 89 -13.76 -17.99 4.76
N GLY A 90 -14.70 -17.13 5.15
CA GLY A 90 -15.16 -17.00 6.52
C GLY A 90 -14.22 -16.15 7.39
N ALA A 91 -13.34 -15.34 6.80
CA ALA A 91 -12.49 -14.38 7.50
C ALA A 91 -13.32 -13.30 8.21
N ASP A 92 -12.81 -12.81 9.34
CA ASP A 92 -13.29 -11.59 10.01
C ASP A 92 -12.58 -10.36 9.45
N ILE A 93 -11.31 -10.53 9.08
CA ILE A 93 -10.46 -9.47 8.52
C ILE A 93 -9.62 -10.01 7.35
N VAL A 94 -9.44 -9.18 6.33
CA VAL A 94 -8.67 -9.50 5.13
C VAL A 94 -7.44 -8.60 5.06
N VAL A 95 -6.25 -9.18 5.03
CA VAL A 95 -4.99 -8.48 4.77
C VAL A 95 -4.80 -8.39 3.26
N THR A 96 -4.85 -7.18 2.70
CA THR A 96 -4.69 -6.95 1.27
C THR A 96 -3.23 -6.61 0.97
N ALA A 97 -2.38 -7.64 0.86
CA ALA A 97 -0.94 -7.52 0.63
C ALA A 97 -0.52 -7.83 -0.83
N VAL A 98 -1.44 -7.74 -1.76
CA VAL A 98 -1.16 -7.78 -3.20
C VAL A 98 -0.70 -6.42 -3.71
N VAL A 99 0.00 -6.38 -4.83
CA VAL A 99 0.58 -5.14 -5.40
C VAL A 99 -0.26 -4.67 -6.57
N GLY A 100 -0.48 -3.35 -6.65
CA GLY A 100 -1.14 -2.70 -7.78
C GLY A 100 -2.65 -2.89 -7.82
N MET A 101 -3.23 -2.63 -8.97
CA MET A 101 -4.68 -2.62 -9.22
C MET A 101 -5.40 -3.96 -8.94
N VAL A 102 -4.65 -5.08 -8.93
CA VAL A 102 -5.18 -6.43 -8.64
C VAL A 102 -5.90 -6.51 -7.30
N GLY A 103 -5.53 -5.68 -6.33
CA GLY A 103 -6.14 -5.66 -4.99
C GLY A 103 -7.53 -5.05 -4.93
N LEU A 104 -7.96 -4.26 -5.91
CA LEU A 104 -9.20 -3.49 -5.84
C LEU A 104 -10.45 -4.39 -5.82
N LEU A 105 -10.58 -5.31 -6.76
CA LEU A 105 -11.77 -6.18 -6.85
C LEU A 105 -11.95 -7.08 -5.62
N PRO A 106 -10.93 -7.81 -5.14
CA PRO A 106 -11.08 -8.63 -3.94
C PRO A 106 -11.31 -7.79 -2.67
N THR A 107 -10.74 -6.57 -2.57
CA THR A 107 -11.03 -5.66 -1.45
C THR A 107 -12.49 -5.21 -1.46
N MET A 108 -13.03 -4.82 -2.62
CA MET A 108 -14.45 -4.46 -2.75
C MET A 108 -15.38 -5.62 -2.44
N ALA A 109 -15.02 -6.85 -2.84
CA ALA A 109 -15.79 -8.04 -2.52
C ALA A 109 -15.77 -8.35 -1.02
N ALA A 110 -14.62 -8.26 -0.37
CA ALA A 110 -14.49 -8.43 1.07
C ALA A 110 -15.32 -7.41 1.86
N ILE A 111 -15.30 -6.12 1.46
CA ILE A 111 -16.11 -5.06 2.07
C ILE A 111 -17.60 -5.40 1.95
N LYS A 112 -18.07 -5.78 0.75
CA LYS A 112 -19.48 -6.18 0.53
C LYS A 112 -19.88 -7.41 1.33
N ALA A 113 -18.93 -8.30 1.64
CA ALA A 113 -19.13 -9.46 2.50
C ALA A 113 -19.00 -9.14 4.01
N GLY A 114 -18.89 -7.86 4.38
CA GLY A 114 -18.84 -7.41 5.78
C GLY A 114 -17.51 -7.73 6.49
N LYS A 115 -16.40 -7.81 5.75
CA LYS A 115 -15.08 -8.10 6.31
C LYS A 115 -14.30 -6.81 6.55
N ASP A 116 -13.68 -6.69 7.74
CA ASP A 116 -12.70 -5.64 7.98
C ASP A 116 -11.50 -5.79 7.06
N ILE A 117 -10.85 -4.69 6.70
CA ILE A 117 -9.70 -4.69 5.78
C ILE A 117 -8.46 -4.19 6.52
N ALA A 118 -7.42 -5.01 6.60
CA ALA A 118 -6.06 -4.57 6.92
C ALA A 118 -5.38 -4.19 5.61
N LEU A 119 -5.42 -2.89 5.29
CA LEU A 119 -5.07 -2.37 3.97
C LEU A 119 -3.57 -2.12 3.85
N ALA A 120 -2.88 -2.96 3.08
CA ALA A 120 -1.48 -2.73 2.68
C ALA A 120 -1.35 -2.35 1.19
N ASN A 121 -2.39 -2.57 0.41
CA ASN A 121 -2.45 -2.19 -1.02
C ASN A 121 -2.98 -0.77 -1.17
N LYS A 122 -2.07 0.20 -1.12
CA LYS A 122 -2.41 1.64 -1.24
C LYS A 122 -3.11 2.00 -2.55
N GLU A 123 -2.78 1.27 -3.62
CA GLU A 123 -3.33 1.50 -4.95
C GLU A 123 -4.86 1.36 -4.97
N THR A 124 -5.42 0.56 -4.08
CA THR A 124 -6.88 0.44 -3.89
C THR A 124 -7.55 1.78 -3.57
N LEU A 125 -6.98 2.56 -2.64
CA LEU A 125 -7.51 3.89 -2.30
C LEU A 125 -7.07 4.96 -3.28
N VAL A 126 -5.87 4.87 -3.82
CA VAL A 126 -5.39 5.80 -4.86
C VAL A 126 -6.34 5.79 -6.06
N CYS A 127 -6.70 4.60 -6.55
CA CYS A 127 -7.50 4.45 -7.77
C CYS A 127 -9.00 4.63 -7.55
N ALA A 128 -9.52 4.18 -6.41
CA ALA A 128 -10.96 4.07 -6.17
C ALA A 128 -11.38 4.51 -4.75
N GLY A 129 -10.61 5.39 -4.10
CA GLY A 129 -10.81 5.70 -2.68
C GLY A 129 -12.22 6.14 -2.32
N GLY A 130 -12.85 7.00 -3.13
CA GLY A 130 -14.24 7.42 -2.91
C GLY A 130 -15.23 6.24 -2.93
N LEU A 131 -15.06 5.30 -3.87
CA LEU A 131 -15.90 4.10 -3.96
C LEU A 131 -15.66 3.15 -2.78
N VAL A 132 -14.39 2.93 -2.42
CA VAL A 132 -13.99 2.03 -1.33
C VAL A 132 -14.46 2.54 0.01
N MET A 133 -14.22 3.82 0.33
CA MET A 133 -14.62 4.41 1.61
C MET A 133 -16.15 4.52 1.74
N SER A 134 -16.84 4.83 0.64
CA SER A 134 -18.31 4.82 0.60
C SER A 134 -18.86 3.42 0.86
N ALA A 135 -18.29 2.39 0.22
CA ALA A 135 -18.69 1.00 0.46
C ALA A 135 -18.38 0.57 1.90
N ALA A 136 -17.19 0.88 2.43
CA ALA A 136 -16.83 0.56 3.81
C ALA A 136 -17.84 1.16 4.81
N LYS A 137 -18.23 2.42 4.62
CA LYS A 137 -19.27 3.08 5.42
C LYS A 137 -20.63 2.40 5.28
N GLN A 138 -21.04 2.07 4.06
CA GLN A 138 -22.33 1.43 3.77
C GLN A 138 -22.44 0.05 4.43
N TYR A 139 -21.37 -0.76 4.39
CA TYR A 139 -21.36 -2.12 4.95
C TYR A 139 -20.89 -2.17 6.41
N GLY A 140 -20.53 -1.02 7.02
CA GLY A 140 -20.13 -0.93 8.41
C GLY A 140 -18.81 -1.64 8.73
N VAL A 141 -17.89 -1.73 7.75
CA VAL A 141 -16.58 -2.36 7.89
C VAL A 141 -15.48 -1.32 8.12
N ARG A 142 -14.41 -1.72 8.80
CA ARG A 142 -13.26 -0.87 9.09
C ARG A 142 -12.18 -1.07 8.04
N ILE A 143 -11.59 0.05 7.60
CA ILE A 143 -10.33 0.04 6.84
C ILE A 143 -9.21 0.38 7.84
N LEU A 144 -8.36 -0.58 8.14
CA LEU A 144 -7.25 -0.46 9.09
C LEU A 144 -5.95 -0.36 8.29
N PRO A 145 -5.23 0.77 8.37
CA PRO A 145 -4.04 0.97 7.54
C PRO A 145 -2.87 0.09 8.01
N VAL A 146 -2.20 -0.51 7.05
CA VAL A 146 -0.96 -1.28 7.23
C VAL A 146 0.26 -0.50 6.76
N ASP A 147 0.11 0.40 5.78
CA ASP A 147 1.20 1.30 5.40
C ASP A 147 1.71 2.05 6.64
N SER A 148 3.04 2.15 6.81
CA SER A 148 3.66 2.63 8.06
C SER A 148 3.25 4.05 8.42
N GLU A 149 3.21 4.94 7.45
CA GLU A 149 2.83 6.33 7.63
C GLU A 149 1.34 6.46 7.99
N HIS A 150 0.48 5.74 7.29
CA HIS A 150 -0.96 5.77 7.56
C HIS A 150 -1.30 5.11 8.89
N SER A 151 -0.62 4.01 9.25
CA SER A 151 -0.73 3.42 10.58
C SER A 151 -0.29 4.41 11.67
N ALA A 152 0.76 5.19 11.43
CA ALA A 152 1.22 6.23 12.35
C ALA A 152 0.17 7.33 12.53
N ILE A 153 -0.38 7.84 11.42
CA ILE A 153 -1.45 8.85 11.45
C ILE A 153 -2.67 8.29 12.19
N PHE A 154 -3.09 7.05 11.88
CA PHE A 154 -4.19 6.36 12.56
C PHE A 154 -3.99 6.34 14.07
N GLN A 155 -2.77 6.08 14.55
CA GLN A 155 -2.44 6.07 15.98
C GLN A 155 -2.47 7.48 16.59
N CYS A 156 -2.01 8.50 15.85
CA CYS A 156 -2.04 9.89 16.31
C CYS A 156 -3.46 10.44 16.40
N VAL A 157 -4.32 10.13 15.43
CA VAL A 157 -5.73 10.54 15.40
C VAL A 157 -6.52 10.02 16.61
N GLN A 158 -6.12 8.89 17.20
CA GLN A 158 -6.77 8.42 18.45
C GLN A 158 -6.63 9.43 19.60
N ALA A 159 -5.57 10.26 19.61
CA ALA A 159 -5.39 11.30 20.62
C ALA A 159 -6.33 12.51 20.42
N ALA A 160 -6.94 12.66 19.25
CA ALA A 160 -7.90 13.72 18.97
C ALA A 160 -9.18 13.61 19.80
N ASN A 161 -9.51 12.41 20.28
CA ASN A 161 -10.73 12.16 21.07
C ASN A 161 -12.01 12.76 20.43
N GLY A 162 -12.12 12.62 19.08
CA GLY A 162 -13.23 13.16 18.28
C GLY A 162 -13.11 14.62 17.86
N ASN A 163 -12.07 15.34 18.28
CA ASN A 163 -11.79 16.69 17.76
C ASN A 163 -11.23 16.62 16.34
N PRO A 164 -11.49 17.63 15.50
CA PRO A 164 -10.93 17.68 14.16
C PRO A 164 -9.39 17.84 14.22
N ILE A 165 -8.71 17.20 13.29
CA ILE A 165 -7.29 17.43 13.03
C ILE A 165 -7.18 18.60 12.04
N ASP A 166 -6.13 19.41 12.19
CA ASP A 166 -5.87 20.55 11.33
C ASP A 166 -5.05 20.14 10.11
N LYS A 167 -3.96 19.39 10.34
CA LYS A 167 -3.04 18.99 9.30
C LYS A 167 -2.42 17.61 9.57
N ILE A 168 -2.16 16.87 8.49
CA ILE A 168 -1.27 15.70 8.51
C ILE A 168 0.13 16.10 8.08
N LEU A 169 1.14 15.71 8.87
CA LEU A 169 2.55 15.80 8.52
C LEU A 169 3.02 14.42 8.06
N LEU A 170 2.97 14.21 6.74
CA LEU A 170 3.29 12.92 6.10
C LEU A 170 4.79 12.83 5.88
N THR A 171 5.49 11.99 6.64
CA THR A 171 6.95 11.87 6.53
C THR A 171 7.37 11.00 5.34
N ALA A 172 8.54 11.31 4.78
CA ALA A 172 9.16 10.59 3.67
C ALA A 172 10.64 10.38 3.94
N SER A 173 11.20 9.22 3.57
CA SER A 173 12.66 9.01 3.61
C SER A 173 13.43 9.90 2.62
N GLY A 174 12.73 10.43 1.60
CA GLY A 174 13.33 11.17 0.50
C GLY A 174 14.04 10.30 -0.54
N GLY A 175 14.01 8.97 -0.36
CA GLY A 175 14.60 8.02 -1.29
C GLY A 175 16.13 8.12 -1.45
N PRO A 176 16.71 7.37 -2.42
CA PRO A 176 18.16 7.37 -2.66
C PRO A 176 18.70 8.66 -3.28
N PHE A 177 17.83 9.48 -3.88
CA PHE A 177 18.24 10.68 -4.63
C PHE A 177 17.95 11.99 -3.88
N PHE A 178 17.69 11.93 -2.58
CA PHE A 178 17.51 13.12 -1.75
C PHE A 178 18.69 14.11 -1.92
N GLY A 179 18.36 15.39 -2.16
CA GLY A 179 19.32 16.47 -2.35
C GLY A 179 19.93 16.59 -3.76
N LYS A 180 19.55 15.70 -4.69
CA LYS A 180 19.95 15.81 -6.10
C LYS A 180 18.97 16.69 -6.88
N LYS A 181 19.50 17.36 -7.92
CA LYS A 181 18.71 18.10 -8.90
C LYS A 181 18.26 17.16 -10.03
N ILE A 182 17.20 17.55 -10.74
CA ILE A 182 16.63 16.71 -11.81
C ILE A 182 17.64 16.41 -12.93
N GLU A 183 18.53 17.36 -13.24
CA GLU A 183 19.58 17.18 -14.26
C GLU A 183 20.57 16.08 -13.87
N GLU A 184 20.88 15.97 -12.56
CA GLU A 184 21.76 14.94 -12.03
C GLU A 184 21.11 13.56 -12.07
N MET A 185 19.77 13.51 -12.08
CA MET A 185 19.02 12.26 -12.06
C MET A 185 18.76 11.65 -13.45
N ARG A 186 18.94 12.40 -14.54
CA ARG A 186 18.70 11.91 -15.93
C ARG A 186 19.45 10.64 -16.27
N GLY A 187 20.68 10.48 -15.79
CA GLY A 187 21.54 9.33 -16.07
C GLY A 187 21.54 8.26 -14.97
N MET A 188 20.65 8.33 -13.99
CA MET A 188 20.64 7.36 -12.88
C MET A 188 20.24 5.98 -13.35
N THR A 189 21.01 4.98 -12.93
CA THR A 189 20.78 3.59 -13.29
C THR A 189 19.71 2.94 -12.40
N ARG A 190 19.21 1.80 -12.86
CA ARG A 190 18.29 0.97 -12.09
C ARG A 190 18.86 0.58 -10.71
N GLU A 191 20.13 0.20 -10.65
CA GLU A 191 20.82 -0.22 -9.43
C GLU A 191 20.89 0.93 -8.42
N GLN A 192 21.20 2.15 -8.89
CA GLN A 192 21.20 3.34 -8.05
C GLN A 192 19.80 3.68 -7.52
N ALA A 193 18.78 3.57 -8.37
CA ALA A 193 17.39 3.82 -7.96
C ALA A 193 16.85 2.75 -7.00
N LEU A 194 17.34 1.52 -7.06
CA LEU A 194 16.97 0.44 -6.15
C LEU A 194 17.74 0.46 -4.80
N ALA A 195 18.73 1.33 -4.62
CA ALA A 195 19.53 1.42 -3.40
C ALA A 195 18.85 2.29 -2.33
N HIS A 196 17.71 1.82 -1.79
CA HIS A 196 17.00 2.55 -0.73
C HIS A 196 17.80 2.57 0.58
N PRO A 197 17.93 3.75 1.28
CA PRO A 197 18.81 3.89 2.44
C PRO A 197 18.35 3.09 3.69
N ASN A 198 17.04 2.98 3.94
CA ASN A 198 16.52 2.49 5.22
C ASN A 198 15.65 1.24 5.10
N TRP A 199 14.98 1.03 3.96
CA TRP A 199 13.99 -0.04 3.78
C TRP A 199 14.43 -1.06 2.74
N SER A 200 14.18 -2.35 3.04
CA SER A 200 14.28 -3.44 2.07
C SER A 200 12.88 -3.74 1.52
N MET A 201 12.62 -3.33 0.29
CA MET A 201 11.29 -3.36 -0.31
C MET A 201 11.31 -4.03 -1.69
N GLY A 202 10.11 -4.29 -2.25
CA GLY A 202 9.98 -4.73 -3.63
C GLY A 202 10.46 -3.69 -4.64
N ALA A 203 10.85 -4.13 -5.84
CA ALA A 203 11.45 -3.24 -6.85
C ALA A 203 10.53 -2.06 -7.23
N LYS A 204 9.23 -2.30 -7.45
CA LYS A 204 8.27 -1.23 -7.83
C LYS A 204 8.25 -0.11 -6.80
N ILE A 205 7.97 -0.43 -5.53
CA ILE A 205 7.86 0.57 -4.46
C ILE A 205 9.19 1.26 -4.17
N THR A 206 10.34 0.60 -4.42
CA THR A 206 11.66 1.22 -4.29
C THR A 206 11.87 2.28 -5.36
N ILE A 207 11.46 2.05 -6.61
CA ILE A 207 11.47 3.08 -7.66
C ILE A 207 10.48 4.19 -7.36
N ASP A 208 9.28 3.88 -6.85
CA ASP A 208 8.33 4.90 -6.41
C ASP A 208 8.91 5.77 -5.29
N SER A 209 9.69 5.19 -4.38
CA SER A 209 10.42 5.97 -3.35
C SER A 209 11.49 6.84 -3.97
N ALA A 210 12.24 6.34 -4.97
CA ALA A 210 13.29 7.09 -5.65
C ALA A 210 12.75 8.29 -6.43
N THR A 211 11.55 8.16 -7.04
CA THR A 211 10.85 9.25 -7.74
C THR A 211 10.01 10.14 -6.82
N MET A 212 9.89 9.80 -5.55
CA MET A 212 8.92 10.35 -4.59
C MET A 212 7.44 10.10 -4.97
N MET A 213 7.15 9.33 -6.01
CA MET A 213 5.78 8.92 -6.36
C MET A 213 5.13 8.14 -5.22
N ASN A 214 5.87 7.30 -4.50
CA ASN A 214 5.34 6.59 -3.33
C ASN A 214 4.67 7.56 -2.35
N LYS A 215 5.34 8.68 -2.05
CA LYS A 215 4.79 9.71 -1.17
C LYS A 215 3.60 10.46 -1.78
N GLY A 216 3.59 10.61 -3.10
CA GLY A 216 2.41 11.11 -3.82
C GLY A 216 1.20 10.19 -3.72
N LEU A 217 1.40 8.87 -3.88
CA LEU A 217 0.33 7.87 -3.71
C LEU A 217 -0.17 7.84 -2.26
N GLU A 218 0.73 7.92 -1.30
CA GLU A 218 0.40 7.98 0.12
C GLU A 218 -0.39 9.24 0.52
N LEU A 219 -0.11 10.38 -0.12
CA LEU A 219 -0.92 11.59 0.06
C LEU A 219 -2.37 11.35 -0.36
N ILE A 220 -2.59 10.70 -1.51
CA ILE A 220 -3.94 10.36 -1.99
C ILE A 220 -4.62 9.36 -1.05
N GLU A 221 -3.88 8.36 -0.56
CA GLU A 221 -4.40 7.39 0.41
C GLU A 221 -4.80 8.07 1.72
N ALA A 222 -3.96 8.97 2.27
CA ALA A 222 -4.25 9.73 3.48
C ALA A 222 -5.50 10.61 3.32
N MET A 223 -5.63 11.29 2.18
CA MET A 223 -6.80 12.10 1.83
C MET A 223 -8.11 11.31 1.98
N TRP A 224 -8.13 10.06 1.51
CA TRP A 224 -9.32 9.21 1.61
C TRP A 224 -9.52 8.59 2.99
N LEU A 225 -8.45 8.12 3.65
CA LEU A 225 -8.55 7.47 4.96
C LEU A 225 -9.00 8.43 6.07
N TYR A 226 -8.57 9.69 6.01
CA TYR A 226 -8.80 10.67 7.08
C TYR A 226 -9.77 11.78 6.69
N ASP A 227 -10.36 11.69 5.49
CA ASP A 227 -11.33 12.66 4.95
C ASP A 227 -10.82 14.11 5.01
N LEU A 228 -9.55 14.30 4.60
CA LEU A 228 -8.89 15.61 4.54
C LEU A 228 -8.65 16.02 3.10
N PRO A 229 -8.72 17.31 2.77
CA PRO A 229 -8.31 17.80 1.47
C PRO A 229 -6.78 17.71 1.31
N PRO A 230 -6.26 17.58 0.08
CA PRO A 230 -4.83 17.37 -0.16
C PRO A 230 -3.94 18.56 0.26
N GLU A 231 -4.49 19.76 0.40
CA GLU A 231 -3.81 20.95 0.95
C GLU A 231 -3.49 20.84 2.43
N ASP A 232 -4.26 20.09 3.21
CA ASP A 232 -4.04 19.85 4.63
C ASP A 232 -3.13 18.63 4.89
N ILE A 233 -2.49 18.10 3.84
CA ILE A 233 -1.49 17.04 3.94
C ILE A 233 -0.14 17.59 3.49
N GLU A 234 0.72 17.87 4.46
CA GLU A 234 2.07 18.37 4.23
C GLU A 234 3.08 17.21 4.18
N ILE A 235 3.88 17.17 3.12
CA ILE A 235 4.97 16.19 3.00
C ILE A 235 6.23 16.76 3.66
N VAL A 236 6.83 15.99 4.55
CA VAL A 236 8.05 16.33 5.27
C VAL A 236 9.10 15.25 5.06
N VAL A 237 10.30 15.60 4.58
CA VAL A 237 11.37 14.62 4.42
C VAL A 237 12.07 14.40 5.77
N HIS A 238 12.09 13.15 6.22
CA HIS A 238 12.73 12.70 7.45
C HIS A 238 13.61 11.47 7.14
N ARG A 239 14.93 11.74 7.05
CA ARG A 239 15.90 10.76 6.54
C ARG A 239 16.08 9.53 7.43
N GLU A 240 15.95 9.69 8.73
CA GLU A 240 16.14 8.63 9.72
C GLU A 240 14.99 7.60 9.71
N SER A 241 13.82 7.95 9.17
CA SER A 241 12.60 7.12 9.14
C SER A 241 12.20 6.60 10.53
N ILE A 242 12.41 7.39 11.56
CA ILE A 242 12.02 7.10 12.96
C ILE A 242 10.64 7.66 13.27
N VAL A 243 10.37 8.91 12.84
CA VAL A 243 9.02 9.48 12.85
C VAL A 243 8.31 8.99 11.61
N HIS A 244 7.28 8.15 11.79
CA HIS A 244 6.56 7.58 10.66
C HIS A 244 5.43 8.47 10.13
N SER A 245 4.98 9.43 10.85
CA SER A 245 4.15 10.61 10.50
C SER A 245 3.63 11.25 11.77
N ALA A 246 3.01 12.42 11.62
CA ALA A 246 2.43 13.19 12.71
C ALA A 246 1.10 13.85 12.30
N VAL A 247 0.37 14.30 13.30
CA VAL A 247 -0.87 15.06 13.15
C VAL A 247 -0.76 16.35 13.94
N GLU A 248 -1.07 17.47 13.31
CA GLU A 248 -1.20 18.77 13.95
C GLU A 248 -2.68 19.04 14.26
N PHE A 249 -2.94 19.57 15.45
CA PHE A 249 -4.28 19.89 15.91
C PHE A 249 -4.50 21.40 15.90
N ALA A 250 -5.76 21.83 15.97
CA ALA A 250 -6.16 23.22 15.91
C ALA A 250 -5.53 24.14 17.00
N ASP A 251 -5.02 23.57 18.09
CA ASP A 251 -4.28 24.31 19.12
C ASP A 251 -2.77 24.43 18.83
N GLY A 252 -2.31 23.90 17.68
CA GLY A 252 -0.93 23.87 17.25
C GLY A 252 -0.09 22.75 17.87
N ALA A 253 -0.71 21.84 18.65
CA ALA A 253 0.00 20.68 19.17
C ALA A 253 0.23 19.65 18.04
N VAL A 254 1.44 19.07 17.99
CA VAL A 254 1.82 18.02 17.06
C VAL A 254 2.03 16.71 17.81
N ILE A 255 1.29 15.67 17.41
CA ILE A 255 1.47 14.32 17.93
C ILE A 255 2.05 13.42 16.84
N ALA A 256 3.15 12.74 17.13
CA ALA A 256 3.86 11.88 16.20
C ALA A 256 3.97 10.45 16.72
N GLN A 257 3.91 9.47 15.83
CA GLN A 257 4.27 8.09 16.15
C GLN A 257 5.73 7.84 15.74
N LEU A 258 6.48 7.28 16.66
CA LEU A 258 7.88 6.92 16.48
C LEU A 258 8.08 5.40 16.60
N GLY A 259 8.99 4.86 15.78
CA GLY A 259 9.37 3.45 15.80
C GLY A 259 10.57 3.16 14.90
N LEU A 260 11.16 1.99 15.07
CA LEU A 260 12.10 1.48 14.08
C LEU A 260 11.37 1.08 12.80
N PRO A 261 12.01 1.17 11.62
CA PRO A 261 11.39 0.82 10.34
C PRO A 261 11.16 -0.69 10.21
N ASP A 262 10.00 -1.15 10.66
CA ASP A 262 9.60 -2.56 10.66
C ASP A 262 8.08 -2.69 10.45
N MET A 263 7.69 -3.32 9.34
CA MET A 263 6.28 -3.46 8.95
C MET A 263 5.48 -4.39 9.87
N ARG A 264 6.12 -5.23 10.69
CA ARG A 264 5.41 -6.10 11.64
C ARG A 264 4.62 -5.30 12.68
N LEU A 265 5.07 -4.09 13.02
CA LEU A 265 4.38 -3.21 13.96
C LEU A 265 3.00 -2.76 13.42
N PRO A 266 2.91 -2.08 12.26
CA PRO A 266 1.62 -1.67 11.72
C PRO A 266 0.74 -2.87 11.30
N ILE A 267 1.31 -3.95 10.77
CA ILE A 267 0.57 -5.18 10.46
C ILE A 267 -0.10 -5.73 11.73
N GLN A 268 0.67 -5.91 12.80
CA GLN A 268 0.14 -6.44 14.05
C GLN A 268 -0.94 -5.53 14.63
N LEU A 269 -0.73 -4.22 14.63
CA LEU A 269 -1.71 -3.26 15.13
C LEU A 269 -3.03 -3.34 14.34
N ALA A 270 -2.99 -3.41 13.02
CA ALA A 270 -4.19 -3.55 12.20
C ALA A 270 -4.96 -4.84 12.54
N LEU A 271 -4.25 -5.94 12.79
CA LEU A 271 -4.86 -7.23 13.10
C LEU A 271 -5.38 -7.34 14.55
N THR A 272 -4.77 -6.64 15.49
CA THR A 272 -5.16 -6.72 16.92
C THR A 272 -5.99 -5.53 17.40
N TRP A 273 -6.19 -4.51 16.56
CA TRP A 273 -6.92 -3.30 16.94
C TRP A 273 -8.28 -3.64 17.61
N PRO A 274 -8.62 -2.96 18.75
CA PRO A 274 -7.94 -1.81 19.38
C PRO A 274 -6.82 -2.20 20.38
N GLN A 275 -6.49 -3.45 20.51
CA GLN A 275 -5.53 -3.94 21.51
C GLN A 275 -4.08 -3.77 21.02
N ARG A 276 -3.17 -3.48 21.98
CA ARG A 276 -1.73 -3.48 21.75
C ARG A 276 -1.12 -4.68 22.47
N VAL A 277 -0.64 -5.63 21.69
CA VAL A 277 0.00 -6.85 22.21
C VAL A 277 1.52 -6.80 21.99
N PRO A 278 2.33 -7.57 22.73
CA PRO A 278 3.77 -7.64 22.50
C PRO A 278 4.10 -8.00 21.06
N CYS A 279 5.05 -7.27 20.46
CA CYS A 279 5.54 -7.52 19.12
C CYS A 279 7.02 -7.90 19.15
N LYS A 280 7.46 -8.75 18.21
CA LYS A 280 8.86 -9.21 18.09
C LYS A 280 9.82 -8.12 17.56
N VAL A 281 9.33 -6.91 17.30
CA VAL A 281 10.14 -5.80 16.82
C VAL A 281 11.10 -5.32 17.92
N PRO A 282 12.37 -5.02 17.61
CA PRO A 282 13.31 -4.44 18.56
C PRO A 282 12.77 -3.14 19.18
N ARG A 283 13.09 -2.92 20.45
CA ARG A 283 12.68 -1.69 21.14
C ARG A 283 13.59 -0.54 20.72
N MET A 284 12.99 0.62 20.42
CA MET A 284 13.73 1.83 20.11
C MET A 284 14.25 2.50 21.38
N SER A 285 15.49 2.99 21.33
CA SER A 285 16.08 3.84 22.35
C SER A 285 16.23 5.26 21.82
N LEU A 286 15.56 6.24 22.43
CA LEU A 286 15.69 7.65 22.02
C LEU A 286 17.13 8.18 22.21
N ALA A 287 17.86 7.65 23.22
CA ALA A 287 19.25 8.03 23.45
C ALA A 287 20.19 7.54 22.34
N GLU A 288 19.91 6.39 21.73
CA GLU A 288 20.66 5.88 20.57
C GLU A 288 20.28 6.57 19.26
N VAL A 289 19.00 6.92 19.07
CA VAL A 289 18.55 7.74 17.93
C VAL A 289 19.19 9.13 17.98
N ALA A 290 19.31 9.72 19.13
CA ALA A 290 19.98 10.98 19.45
C ALA A 290 19.48 12.21 18.68
N LYS A 291 19.29 12.13 17.35
CA LYS A 291 18.94 13.26 16.48
C LYS A 291 17.88 12.86 15.45
N LEU A 292 16.92 13.74 15.24
CA LEU A 292 15.93 13.68 14.17
C LEU A 292 16.08 14.92 13.29
N THR A 293 16.02 14.72 11.97
CA THR A 293 16.15 15.81 11.00
C THR A 293 14.95 15.86 10.06
N PHE A 294 14.52 17.08 9.72
CA PHE A 294 13.37 17.31 8.88
C PHE A 294 13.71 18.35 7.80
N TYR A 295 13.21 18.12 6.58
CA TYR A 295 13.46 18.96 5.41
C TYR A 295 12.18 19.11 4.60
N ALA A 296 12.06 20.24 3.90
CA ALA A 296 11.03 20.41 2.88
C ALA A 296 11.34 19.51 1.66
N PRO A 297 10.34 18.94 0.99
CA PRO A 297 10.53 18.22 -0.26
C PRO A 297 10.88 19.19 -1.41
N ASP A 298 11.74 18.74 -2.33
CA ASP A 298 12.08 19.49 -3.55
C ASP A 298 11.10 19.11 -4.68
N TYR A 299 10.04 19.91 -4.85
CA TYR A 299 9.02 19.68 -5.87
C TYR A 299 9.51 19.91 -7.31
N GLU A 300 10.61 20.62 -7.51
CA GLU A 300 11.23 20.81 -8.83
C GLU A 300 12.05 19.57 -9.21
N ALA A 301 12.81 19.04 -8.28
CA ALA A 301 13.59 17.83 -8.49
C ALA A 301 12.71 16.58 -8.62
N PHE A 302 11.55 16.54 -7.93
CA PHE A 302 10.65 15.39 -7.89
C PHE A 302 9.24 15.74 -8.39
N PRO A 303 9.04 15.92 -9.71
CA PRO A 303 7.77 16.35 -10.28
C PRO A 303 6.61 15.37 -10.02
N ALA A 304 6.90 14.10 -9.71
CA ALA A 304 5.89 13.11 -9.34
C ALA A 304 5.01 13.56 -8.16
N LEU A 305 5.55 14.35 -7.22
CA LEU A 305 4.78 14.91 -6.11
C LEU A 305 3.70 15.90 -6.59
N ASN A 306 4.04 16.77 -7.56
CA ASN A 306 3.08 17.71 -8.14
C ASN A 306 1.99 16.98 -8.93
N LEU A 307 2.35 15.93 -9.69
CA LEU A 307 1.40 15.11 -10.44
C LEU A 307 0.41 14.43 -9.50
N ALA A 308 0.89 13.87 -8.39
CA ALA A 308 0.01 13.25 -7.41
C ALA A 308 -0.90 14.25 -6.69
N LYS A 309 -0.38 15.43 -6.29
CA LYS A 309 -1.21 16.52 -5.73
C LYS A 309 -2.29 16.98 -6.70
N HIS A 310 -1.95 17.11 -7.97
CA HIS A 310 -2.91 17.47 -9.01
C HIS A 310 -3.99 16.40 -9.16
N ALA A 311 -3.63 15.12 -9.23
CA ALA A 311 -4.58 14.01 -9.28
C ALA A 311 -5.48 13.98 -8.04
N ALA A 312 -4.92 14.21 -6.84
CA ALA A 312 -5.65 14.29 -5.58
C ALA A 312 -6.71 15.41 -5.58
N SER A 313 -6.35 16.60 -6.06
CA SER A 313 -7.26 17.75 -6.09
C SER A 313 -8.44 17.56 -7.06
N LEU A 314 -8.22 16.88 -8.19
CA LEU A 314 -9.26 16.59 -9.17
C LEU A 314 -10.16 15.43 -8.75
N LYS A 315 -9.62 14.45 -8.01
CA LYS A 315 -10.35 13.19 -7.68
C LYS A 315 -10.79 12.43 -8.95
N GLY A 316 -12.01 11.87 -8.95
CA GLY A 316 -12.53 11.14 -10.10
C GLY A 316 -11.60 9.98 -10.52
N ASP A 317 -11.36 9.87 -11.82
CA ASP A 317 -10.49 8.84 -12.42
C ASP A 317 -8.99 9.14 -12.35
N ARG A 318 -8.59 10.36 -11.89
CA ARG A 318 -7.18 10.80 -11.94
C ARG A 318 -6.23 9.92 -11.13
N GLY A 319 -6.69 9.38 -10.01
CA GLY A 319 -5.88 8.43 -9.22
C GLY A 319 -5.59 7.13 -9.98
N ALA A 320 -6.58 6.60 -10.72
CA ALA A 320 -6.39 5.40 -11.55
C ALA A 320 -5.45 5.66 -12.74
N VAL A 321 -5.60 6.81 -13.41
CA VAL A 321 -4.70 7.22 -14.49
C VAL A 321 -3.27 7.39 -13.97
N LEU A 322 -3.08 8.11 -12.86
CA LEU A 322 -1.77 8.31 -12.23
C LEU A 322 -1.10 6.98 -11.91
N ASN A 323 -1.82 6.08 -11.24
CA ASN A 323 -1.28 4.79 -10.83
C ASN A 323 -0.97 3.88 -12.02
N GLY A 324 -1.89 3.74 -12.97
CA GLY A 324 -1.70 2.90 -14.16
C GLY A 324 -0.52 3.35 -15.01
N ALA A 325 -0.41 4.67 -15.24
CA ALA A 325 0.72 5.26 -15.95
C ALA A 325 2.05 5.04 -15.19
N ASN A 326 2.06 5.27 -13.87
CA ASN A 326 3.25 5.07 -13.07
C ASN A 326 3.72 3.61 -13.07
N GLU A 327 2.83 2.65 -12.85
CA GLU A 327 3.20 1.23 -12.87
C GLU A 327 3.78 0.80 -14.22
N ALA A 328 3.19 1.26 -15.34
CA ALA A 328 3.69 0.98 -16.67
C ALA A 328 5.08 1.63 -16.91
N ALA A 329 5.24 2.90 -16.54
CA ALA A 329 6.52 3.62 -16.70
C ALA A 329 7.64 3.02 -15.83
N VAL A 330 7.34 2.67 -14.57
CA VAL A 330 8.28 1.96 -13.69
C VAL A 330 8.67 0.60 -14.28
N GLY A 331 7.70 -0.12 -14.87
CA GLY A 331 7.98 -1.37 -15.59
C GLY A 331 8.94 -1.18 -16.76
N LEU A 332 8.76 -0.14 -17.57
CA LEU A 332 9.67 0.21 -18.66
C LEU A 332 11.07 0.57 -18.16
N PHE A 333 11.18 1.36 -17.10
CA PHE A 333 12.46 1.72 -16.48
C PHE A 333 13.20 0.49 -15.92
N LEU A 334 12.53 -0.38 -15.19
CA LEU A 334 13.12 -1.61 -14.64
C LEU A 334 13.63 -2.57 -15.73
N ASN A 335 13.03 -2.50 -16.93
CA ASN A 335 13.46 -3.26 -18.10
C ASN A 335 14.45 -2.48 -19.01
N GLY A 336 14.94 -1.32 -18.60
CA GLY A 336 15.92 -0.52 -19.31
C GLY A 336 15.43 0.10 -20.63
N LYS A 337 14.10 0.28 -20.77
CA LYS A 337 13.49 0.85 -21.98
C LYS A 337 13.36 2.37 -21.95
N ILE A 338 13.39 2.98 -20.78
CA ILE A 338 13.33 4.43 -20.56
C ILE A 338 14.30 4.84 -19.46
N GLY A 339 14.67 6.13 -19.40
CA GLY A 339 15.46 6.72 -18.32
C GLY A 339 14.65 6.98 -17.05
N PHE A 340 15.35 7.33 -15.96
CA PHE A 340 14.73 7.56 -14.66
C PHE A 340 13.74 8.74 -14.68
N THR A 341 14.13 9.85 -15.28
CA THR A 341 13.29 11.06 -15.36
C THR A 341 12.09 10.89 -16.27
N ASP A 342 12.17 10.00 -17.28
CA ASP A 342 11.08 9.72 -18.22
C ASP A 342 9.85 9.13 -17.52
N ILE A 343 10.03 8.54 -16.33
CA ILE A 343 8.90 7.99 -15.55
C ILE A 343 7.86 9.08 -15.28
N ALA A 344 8.28 10.21 -14.71
CA ALA A 344 7.37 11.32 -14.40
C ALA A 344 6.80 11.98 -15.67
N GLU A 345 7.61 12.09 -16.73
CA GLU A 345 7.18 12.65 -18.02
C GLU A 345 6.05 11.82 -18.67
N ARG A 346 6.17 10.48 -18.62
CA ARG A 346 5.12 9.59 -19.14
C ARG A 346 3.84 9.62 -18.29
N VAL A 347 3.97 9.75 -16.98
CA VAL A 347 2.81 9.93 -16.11
C VAL A 347 2.10 11.25 -16.39
N ALA A 348 2.85 12.34 -16.55
CA ALA A 348 2.29 13.64 -16.94
C ALA A 348 1.56 13.55 -18.28
N TYR A 349 2.19 12.95 -19.29
CA TYR A 349 1.58 12.76 -20.62
C TYR A 349 0.26 11.98 -20.56
N ALA A 350 0.19 10.91 -19.76
CA ALA A 350 -1.06 10.15 -19.59
C ALA A 350 -2.16 10.98 -18.92
N LEU A 351 -1.82 11.74 -17.86
CA LEU A 351 -2.76 12.63 -17.16
C LEU A 351 -3.31 13.73 -18.08
N ASP A 352 -2.49 14.27 -18.98
CA ASP A 352 -2.89 15.31 -19.93
C ASP A 352 -3.70 14.77 -21.10
N THR A 353 -3.40 13.54 -21.55
CA THR A 353 -4.00 12.94 -22.75
C THR A 353 -5.34 12.28 -22.48
N ILE A 354 -5.50 11.61 -21.34
CA ILE A 354 -6.75 10.90 -21.02
C ILE A 354 -7.82 11.89 -20.55
N PRO A 355 -9.00 11.93 -21.20
CA PRO A 355 -10.10 12.80 -20.79
C PRO A 355 -10.49 12.56 -19.33
N TYR A 356 -10.69 13.65 -18.59
CA TYR A 356 -11.08 13.59 -17.18
C TYR A 356 -12.53 13.15 -16.99
N LYS A 357 -12.76 12.22 -16.06
CA LYS A 357 -14.09 11.79 -15.62
C LYS A 357 -14.23 11.96 -14.11
N LYS A 358 -15.15 12.83 -13.70
CA LYS A 358 -15.38 13.16 -12.27
C LYS A 358 -16.16 12.07 -11.55
N ASP A 359 -17.32 11.70 -12.07
CA ASP A 359 -18.21 10.72 -11.46
C ASP A 359 -17.92 9.35 -12.07
N ILE A 360 -17.33 8.47 -11.28
CA ILE A 360 -16.78 7.20 -11.73
C ILE A 360 -17.49 6.01 -11.10
N THR A 361 -17.61 4.94 -11.86
CA THR A 361 -17.94 3.59 -11.42
C THR A 361 -16.67 2.75 -11.29
N LEU A 362 -16.79 1.54 -10.75
CA LEU A 362 -15.67 0.61 -10.69
C LEU A 362 -15.12 0.25 -12.09
N ASP A 363 -16.01 0.09 -13.07
CA ASP A 363 -15.63 -0.20 -14.46
C ASP A 363 -14.87 0.99 -15.09
N ASP A 364 -15.24 2.22 -14.75
CA ASP A 364 -14.51 3.41 -15.19
C ASP A 364 -13.10 3.46 -14.62
N VAL A 365 -12.92 3.07 -13.35
CA VAL A 365 -11.59 2.98 -12.72
C VAL A 365 -10.72 1.95 -13.45
N LEU A 366 -11.26 0.76 -13.74
CA LEU A 366 -10.54 -0.28 -14.47
C LEU A 366 -10.19 0.15 -15.90
N ALA A 367 -11.12 0.83 -16.58
CA ALA A 367 -10.91 1.36 -17.92
C ALA A 367 -9.84 2.47 -17.95
N ALA A 368 -9.84 3.36 -16.96
CA ALA A 368 -8.85 4.44 -16.82
C ALA A 368 -7.44 3.90 -16.57
N ASP A 369 -7.28 2.92 -15.66
CA ASP A 369 -5.99 2.24 -15.41
C ASP A 369 -5.48 1.57 -16.69
N LYS A 370 -6.35 0.85 -17.40
CA LYS A 370 -5.99 0.19 -18.66
C LYS A 370 -5.55 1.19 -19.73
N ALA A 371 -6.32 2.26 -19.94
CA ALA A 371 -5.99 3.30 -20.93
C ALA A 371 -4.66 3.98 -20.59
N ALA A 372 -4.40 4.26 -19.31
CA ALA A 372 -3.15 4.84 -18.87
C ALA A 372 -1.93 3.94 -19.16
N ARG A 373 -2.07 2.65 -18.92
CA ARG A 373 -1.03 1.66 -19.26
C ARG A 373 -0.78 1.59 -20.78
N GLU A 374 -1.83 1.54 -21.59
CA GLU A 374 -1.73 1.49 -23.03
C GLU A 374 -1.02 2.72 -23.60
N ILE A 375 -1.34 3.93 -23.13
CA ILE A 375 -0.68 5.17 -23.54
C ILE A 375 0.81 5.18 -23.19
N VAL A 376 1.19 4.68 -22.03
CA VAL A 376 2.59 4.66 -21.59
C VAL A 376 3.42 3.60 -22.31
N LEU A 377 2.82 2.47 -22.65
CA LEU A 377 3.50 1.37 -23.33
C LEU A 377 3.68 1.60 -24.84
N GLY A 378 2.89 2.49 -25.46
CA GLY A 378 2.97 2.90 -26.87
C GLY A 378 2.09 2.02 -27.70
#